data_3de489fafd090ec6f312d93a065f68a1
#
_entry.id   3de489fafd090ec6f312d93a065f68a1
#
_cell.length_a   1.000
_cell.length_b   1.000
_cell.length_c   1.000
_cell.angle_alpha   90.00
_cell.angle_beta   90.00
_cell.angle_gamma   90.00
#
_symmetry.space_group_name_H-M   'P 1'
#
loop_
_entity.id
_entity.type
_entity.pdbx_description
1 polymer ?
#
loop_
_entity_poly.entity_id
_entity_poly.type
_entity_poly.pdbx_seq_one_letter_code
_entity_poly.pdbx_strand_id
1 'polypeptide(L)'
;TSKQFNFSIAYKGVRSLGVYQHALTSTGDFSFTTNYHTKNNRYNILAHVMALDLINQENGGLTDESVLLFESNNSEFRDRGRLEVIFEDAENELKGFRVYGKQEFELISKKDSTDHNKLVIGNVISFEDKSYVFEQDSPFDGYGKSYKTSALHKTGRLEDFNIQGYTRFENNHIGSLSAFVGYTDYNYGYNSVIIFDEGSIANRLKGNLVQAGASYKKTYRGFELFGQGAINISGDYDGNFLQAGASYLIKNAHKISAEIK
;
A
#
# COMPACT_ATOMS: atom_id res chain seq x y z
N THR A 1 0.11 -26.40 11.03
CA THR A 1 1.40 -25.73 11.30
C THR A 1 2.42 -26.72 11.79
N SER A 2 3.67 -26.52 11.43
CA SER A 2 4.82 -27.31 11.89
C SER A 2 5.96 -26.40 12.33
N LYS A 3 7.08 -26.94 12.80
CA LYS A 3 8.26 -26.14 13.12
C LYS A 3 8.82 -25.39 11.90
N GLN A 4 8.62 -25.92 10.69
CA GLN A 4 9.15 -25.36 9.44
C GLN A 4 8.11 -24.64 8.60
N PHE A 5 6.82 -24.93 8.79
CA PHE A 5 5.74 -24.40 7.98
C PHE A 5 4.65 -23.84 8.87
N ASN A 6 4.33 -22.58 8.63
CA ASN A 6 3.28 -21.86 9.33
C ASN A 6 2.40 -21.13 8.33
N PHE A 7 1.09 -21.10 8.56
CA PHE A 7 0.17 -20.32 7.76
C PHE A 7 -0.95 -19.77 8.63
N SER A 8 -1.56 -18.72 8.15
CA SER A 8 -2.76 -18.09 8.74
C SER A 8 -3.76 -17.78 7.63
N ILE A 9 -5.03 -18.00 7.93
CA ILE A 9 -6.15 -17.54 7.13
C ILE A 9 -6.98 -16.65 8.04
N ALA A 10 -7.27 -15.44 7.58
CA ALA A 10 -8.12 -14.52 8.31
C ALA A 10 -9.14 -13.89 7.36
N TYR A 11 -10.33 -13.68 7.88
CA TYR A 11 -11.35 -12.88 7.26
C TYR A 11 -11.90 -11.90 8.30
N LYS A 12 -11.98 -10.64 7.92
CA LYS A 12 -12.55 -9.60 8.75
C LYS A 12 -13.60 -8.84 7.94
N GLY A 13 -14.84 -8.93 8.38
CA GLY A 13 -15.96 -8.21 7.79
C GLY A 13 -16.55 -7.25 8.80
N VAL A 14 -16.93 -6.07 8.35
CA VAL A 14 -17.67 -5.08 9.14
C VAL A 14 -18.81 -4.55 8.27
N ARG A 15 -19.98 -4.43 8.85
CA ARG A 15 -21.12 -3.78 8.22
C ARG A 15 -21.80 -2.86 9.22
N SER A 16 -21.98 -1.61 8.83
CA SER A 16 -22.68 -0.59 9.58
C SER A 16 -23.72 0.06 8.69
N LEU A 17 -24.95 0.17 9.16
CA LEU A 17 -26.00 0.88 8.43
C LEU A 17 -25.86 2.41 8.55
N GLY A 18 -25.01 2.87 9.47
CA GLY A 18 -24.95 4.27 9.85
C GLY A 18 -26.13 4.69 10.72
N VAL A 19 -26.17 5.93 11.07
CA VAL A 19 -27.27 6.53 11.86
C VAL A 19 -28.08 7.54 11.04
N TYR A 20 -27.57 7.99 9.91
CA TYR A 20 -28.24 8.84 8.94
C TYR A 20 -28.72 8.02 7.75
N GLN A 21 -29.61 8.60 6.93
CA GLN A 21 -30.04 8.02 5.68
C GLN A 21 -28.84 7.82 4.75
N HIS A 22 -28.86 6.76 3.95
CA HIS A 22 -27.87 6.44 2.93
C HIS A 22 -26.41 6.53 3.44
N ALA A 23 -26.12 5.84 4.56
CA ALA A 23 -24.82 5.87 5.24
C ALA A 23 -24.26 4.46 5.52
N LEU A 24 -24.70 3.46 4.74
CA LEU A 24 -24.21 2.09 4.86
C LEU A 24 -22.72 2.02 4.49
N THR A 25 -21.96 1.37 5.34
CA THR A 25 -20.58 0.95 5.07
C THR A 25 -20.48 -0.56 5.22
N SER A 26 -19.87 -1.21 4.26
CA SER A 26 -19.58 -2.65 4.30
C SER A 26 -18.14 -2.90 3.88
N THR A 27 -17.41 -3.67 4.67
CA THR A 27 -16.03 -4.04 4.36
C THR A 27 -15.84 -5.54 4.48
N GLY A 28 -15.09 -6.12 3.56
CA GLY A 28 -14.60 -7.49 3.63
C GLY A 28 -13.09 -7.50 3.38
N ASP A 29 -12.32 -8.07 4.28
CA ASP A 29 -10.87 -8.22 4.15
C ASP A 29 -10.52 -9.69 4.37
N PHE A 30 -10.03 -10.33 3.32
CA PHE A 30 -9.49 -11.68 3.36
C PHE A 30 -7.98 -11.64 3.29
N SER A 31 -7.32 -12.38 4.17
CA SER A 31 -5.88 -12.56 4.12
C SER A 31 -5.46 -14.00 4.34
N PHE A 32 -4.57 -14.47 3.47
CA PHE A 32 -3.82 -15.71 3.63
C PHE A 32 -2.34 -15.35 3.74
N THR A 33 -1.68 -15.82 4.79
CA THR A 33 -0.25 -15.64 4.97
C THR A 33 0.43 -16.97 5.21
N THR A 34 1.64 -17.11 4.73
CA THR A 34 2.43 -18.33 4.94
C THR A 34 3.90 -18.00 5.11
N ASN A 35 4.54 -18.81 5.95
CA ASN A 35 5.99 -18.80 6.14
C ASN A 35 6.49 -20.26 6.12
N TYR A 36 7.52 -20.50 5.36
CA TYR A 36 8.21 -21.78 5.33
C TYR A 36 9.72 -21.59 5.41
N HIS A 37 10.39 -22.39 6.20
CA HIS A 37 11.84 -22.49 6.19
C HIS A 37 12.31 -23.95 6.25
N THR A 38 13.43 -24.24 5.63
CA THR A 38 14.05 -25.55 5.66
C THR A 38 14.61 -25.88 7.06
N LYS A 39 14.78 -27.18 7.38
CA LYS A 39 15.31 -27.61 8.69
C LYS A 39 16.68 -27.00 9.02
N ASN A 40 17.51 -26.76 8.01
CA ASN A 40 18.81 -26.12 8.15
C ASN A 40 18.77 -24.59 8.09
N ASN A 41 17.58 -23.99 8.02
CA ASN A 41 17.32 -22.54 7.90
C ASN A 41 18.02 -21.86 6.71
N ARG A 42 18.48 -22.62 5.71
CA ARG A 42 19.15 -22.04 4.54
C ARG A 42 18.19 -21.46 3.52
N TYR A 43 16.96 -21.95 3.47
CA TYR A 43 15.91 -21.41 2.61
C TYR A 43 14.73 -20.95 3.45
N ASN A 44 14.25 -19.76 3.13
CA ASN A 44 13.09 -19.15 3.77
C ASN A 44 12.19 -18.53 2.69
N ILE A 45 10.89 -18.75 2.82
CA ILE A 45 9.87 -18.09 2.00
C ILE A 45 8.78 -17.51 2.90
N LEU A 46 8.41 -16.27 2.62
CA LEU A 46 7.28 -15.57 3.19
C LEU A 46 6.35 -15.17 2.04
N ALA A 47 5.08 -15.50 2.14
CA ALA A 47 4.11 -15.10 1.13
C ALA A 47 2.77 -14.70 1.76
N HIS A 48 2.05 -13.80 1.09
CA HIS A 48 0.67 -13.51 1.43
C HIS A 48 -0.17 -13.21 0.19
N VAL A 49 -1.45 -13.48 0.32
CA VAL A 49 -2.51 -13.07 -0.60
C VAL A 49 -3.55 -12.30 0.20
N MET A 50 -3.96 -11.16 -0.29
CA MET A 50 -4.99 -10.32 0.33
C MET A 50 -6.05 -9.96 -0.71
N ALA A 51 -7.30 -9.92 -0.29
CA ALA A 51 -8.42 -9.41 -1.07
C ALA A 51 -9.26 -8.50 -0.19
N LEU A 52 -9.54 -7.30 -0.70
CA LEU A 52 -10.28 -6.25 -0.01
C LEU A 52 -11.50 -5.89 -0.85
N ASP A 53 -12.65 -5.76 -0.19
CA ASP A 53 -13.86 -5.19 -0.74
C ASP A 53 -14.44 -4.19 0.27
N LEU A 54 -14.64 -2.95 -0.16
CA LEU A 54 -15.13 -1.87 0.68
C LEU A 54 -16.18 -1.08 -0.11
N ILE A 55 -17.38 -1.00 0.45
CA ILE A 55 -18.51 -0.27 -0.13
C ILE A 55 -18.96 0.78 0.88
N ASN A 56 -19.17 2.00 0.42
CA ASN A 56 -19.79 3.07 1.20
C ASN A 56 -20.90 3.75 0.40
N GLN A 57 -22.04 3.90 1.03
CA GLN A 57 -23.04 4.86 0.58
C GLN A 57 -22.64 6.27 1.00
N GLU A 58 -22.86 7.21 0.11
CA GLU A 58 -22.54 8.62 0.28
C GLU A 58 -23.82 9.43 0.24
N ASN A 59 -23.98 10.38 1.17
CA ASN A 59 -25.23 11.15 1.28
C ASN A 59 -25.05 12.68 1.22
N GLY A 60 -23.80 13.13 1.04
CA GLY A 60 -23.50 14.56 0.94
C GLY A 60 -23.66 15.37 2.23
N GLY A 61 -24.10 14.75 3.30
CA GLY A 61 -24.39 15.41 4.58
C GLY A 61 -25.87 15.78 4.74
N LEU A 62 -26.22 16.52 5.77
CA LEU A 62 -27.58 16.99 6.05
C LEU A 62 -27.95 18.17 5.13
N THR A 63 -29.21 18.25 4.76
CA THR A 63 -29.76 19.49 4.15
C THR A 63 -29.74 20.63 5.16
N ASP A 64 -29.75 21.88 4.69
CA ASP A 64 -29.77 23.08 5.55
C ASP A 64 -30.94 23.05 6.54
N GLU A 65 -32.11 22.56 6.10
CA GLU A 65 -33.27 22.40 6.96
C GLU A 65 -33.05 21.35 8.03
N SER A 66 -32.45 20.22 7.67
CA SER A 66 -32.10 19.16 8.63
C SER A 66 -31.04 19.59 9.64
N VAL A 67 -30.13 20.48 9.28
CA VAL A 67 -29.18 21.08 10.22
C VAL A 67 -29.91 21.90 11.29
N LEU A 68 -30.87 22.74 10.91
CA LEU A 68 -31.69 23.50 11.84
C LEU A 68 -32.52 22.60 12.77
N LEU A 69 -33.10 21.52 12.22
CA LEU A 69 -33.85 20.53 13.00
C LEU A 69 -32.93 19.80 13.99
N PHE A 70 -31.72 19.45 13.58
CA PHE A 70 -30.72 18.84 14.45
C PHE A 70 -30.34 19.75 15.64
N GLU A 71 -30.16 21.04 15.37
CA GLU A 71 -29.77 22.03 16.39
C GLU A 71 -30.93 22.43 17.31
N SER A 72 -32.18 22.23 16.90
CA SER A 72 -33.38 22.59 17.68
C SER A 72 -33.55 21.79 18.99
N ASN A 73 -32.77 20.73 19.19
CA ASN A 73 -32.91 19.80 20.32
C ASN A 73 -34.30 19.13 20.46
N ASN A 74 -35.12 19.17 19.42
CA ASN A 74 -36.41 18.49 19.44
C ASN A 74 -36.20 16.98 19.52
N SER A 75 -36.93 16.35 20.47
CA SER A 75 -36.84 14.92 20.78
C SER A 75 -37.18 14.03 19.57
N GLU A 76 -38.00 14.51 18.64
CA GLU A 76 -38.38 13.80 17.43
C GLU A 76 -37.19 13.53 16.49
N PHE A 77 -36.23 14.46 16.43
CA PHE A 77 -35.04 14.38 15.58
C PHE A 77 -33.80 13.78 16.28
N ARG A 78 -33.99 13.19 17.46
CA ARG A 78 -32.94 12.33 18.08
C ARG A 78 -32.70 11.06 17.27
N ASP A 79 -33.73 10.57 16.59
CA ASP A 79 -33.59 9.57 15.56
C ASP A 79 -33.02 10.22 14.29
N ARG A 80 -31.71 10.04 14.06
CA ARG A 80 -30.95 10.67 12.96
C ARG A 80 -31.41 10.21 11.58
N GLY A 81 -32.03 9.02 11.48
CA GLY A 81 -32.61 8.50 10.24
C GLY A 81 -33.81 9.31 9.72
N ARG A 82 -34.35 10.25 10.55
CA ARG A 82 -35.43 11.16 10.12
C ARG A 82 -34.94 12.47 9.50
N LEU A 83 -33.65 12.75 9.60
CA LEU A 83 -33.04 13.94 9.02
C LEU A 83 -32.73 13.70 7.56
N GLU A 84 -33.22 14.60 6.71
CA GLU A 84 -32.97 14.53 5.28
C GLU A 84 -31.52 14.81 4.94
N VAL A 85 -30.99 14.10 3.98
CA VAL A 85 -29.65 14.22 3.45
C VAL A 85 -29.68 14.83 2.04
N ILE A 86 -28.55 15.32 1.57
CA ILE A 86 -28.47 16.04 0.29
C ILE A 86 -28.79 15.12 -0.89
N PHE A 87 -28.36 13.84 -0.85
CA PHE A 87 -28.69 12.83 -1.85
C PHE A 87 -28.64 11.41 -1.25
N GLU A 88 -29.30 10.45 -1.90
CA GLU A 88 -29.40 9.06 -1.46
C GLU A 88 -29.05 8.07 -2.58
N ASP A 89 -28.35 8.52 -3.62
CA ASP A 89 -28.10 7.76 -4.83
C ASP A 89 -26.61 7.64 -5.18
N ALA A 90 -25.73 8.00 -4.24
CA ALA A 90 -24.30 7.92 -4.45
C ALA A 90 -23.66 6.76 -3.66
N GLU A 91 -22.80 6.01 -4.32
CA GLU A 91 -22.06 4.89 -3.74
C GLU A 91 -20.62 4.89 -4.23
N ASN A 92 -19.68 4.51 -3.37
CA ASN A 92 -18.33 4.18 -3.78
C ASN A 92 -17.94 2.77 -3.38
N GLU A 93 -17.15 2.16 -4.24
CA GLU A 93 -16.61 0.81 -4.04
C GLU A 93 -15.10 0.82 -4.27
N LEU A 94 -14.34 0.28 -3.33
CA LEU A 94 -12.92 -0.01 -3.49
C LEU A 94 -12.70 -1.51 -3.41
N LYS A 95 -12.23 -2.11 -4.50
CA LYS A 95 -11.76 -3.49 -4.55
C LYS A 95 -10.25 -3.52 -4.64
N GLY A 96 -9.63 -4.44 -3.93
CA GLY A 96 -8.20 -4.63 -3.94
C GLY A 96 -7.81 -6.10 -3.90
N PHE A 97 -6.80 -6.45 -4.66
CA PHE A 97 -6.16 -7.76 -4.63
C PHE A 97 -4.65 -7.59 -4.60
N ARG A 98 -3.98 -8.32 -3.71
CA ARG A 98 -2.53 -8.28 -3.59
C ARG A 98 -1.97 -9.67 -3.40
N VAL A 99 -0.91 -9.96 -4.15
CA VAL A 99 -0.02 -11.11 -3.94
C VAL A 99 1.37 -10.59 -3.62
N TYR A 100 2.00 -11.18 -2.63
CA TYR A 100 3.37 -10.87 -2.25
C TYR A 100 4.12 -12.16 -1.93
N GLY A 101 5.34 -12.26 -2.39
CA GLY A 101 6.26 -13.32 -2.06
C GLY A 101 7.67 -12.79 -1.86
N LYS A 102 8.32 -13.23 -0.80
CA LYS A 102 9.74 -13.00 -0.55
C LYS A 102 10.40 -14.32 -0.27
N GLN A 103 11.48 -14.62 -0.97
CA GLN A 103 12.28 -15.79 -0.70
C GLN A 103 13.77 -15.46 -0.57
N GLU A 104 14.43 -16.18 0.30
CA GLU A 104 15.85 -16.02 0.58
C GLU A 104 16.51 -17.39 0.63
N PHE A 105 17.70 -17.47 0.03
CA PHE A 105 18.56 -18.62 0.12
C PHE A 105 19.94 -18.21 0.62
N GLU A 106 20.38 -18.87 1.69
CA GLU A 106 21.68 -18.65 2.29
C GLU A 106 22.74 -19.51 1.57
N LEU A 107 23.55 -18.86 0.72
CA LEU A 107 24.61 -19.52 -0.04
C LEU A 107 25.79 -19.92 0.85
N ILE A 108 26.21 -19.00 1.72
CA ILE A 108 27.33 -19.16 2.63
C ILE A 108 26.89 -18.84 4.03
N SER A 109 27.15 -19.74 4.94
CA SER A 109 26.99 -19.55 6.38
C SER A 109 28.19 -20.19 7.07
N LYS A 110 29.19 -19.38 7.36
CA LYS A 110 30.30 -19.79 8.23
C LYS A 110 30.12 -19.15 9.59
N LYS A 111 29.82 -19.95 10.59
CA LYS A 111 29.87 -19.58 12.01
C LYS A 111 31.18 -20.09 12.58
N ASP A 112 32.19 -19.23 12.60
CA ASP A 112 33.33 -19.45 13.49
C ASP A 112 33.11 -18.67 14.79
N SER A 113 33.77 -19.02 15.86
CA SER A 113 33.56 -18.39 17.19
C SER A 113 33.83 -16.89 17.21
N THR A 114 34.56 -16.37 16.22
CA THR A 114 34.93 -14.95 16.07
C THR A 114 34.39 -14.29 14.82
N ASP A 115 34.14 -15.03 13.73
CA ASP A 115 33.71 -14.48 12.45
C ASP A 115 32.42 -15.13 11.96
N HIS A 116 31.43 -14.26 11.74
CA HIS A 116 30.19 -14.67 11.09
C HIS A 116 30.14 -14.07 9.69
N ASN A 117 30.31 -14.95 8.68
CA ASN A 117 30.15 -14.58 7.28
C ASN A 117 28.88 -15.22 6.71
N LYS A 118 27.97 -14.41 6.21
CA LYS A 118 26.72 -14.87 5.62
C LYS A 118 26.52 -14.19 4.28
N LEU A 119 26.25 -14.99 3.25
CA LEU A 119 25.85 -14.52 1.92
C LEU A 119 24.47 -15.07 1.60
N VAL A 120 23.55 -14.17 1.35
CA VAL A 120 22.16 -14.47 0.99
C VAL A 120 21.87 -13.97 -0.40
N ILE A 121 21.17 -14.76 -1.20
CA ILE A 121 20.47 -14.30 -2.40
C ILE A 121 18.98 -14.40 -2.14
N GLY A 122 18.24 -13.45 -2.66
CA GLY A 122 16.80 -13.43 -2.48
C GLY A 122 16.09 -12.72 -3.61
N ASN A 123 14.79 -12.88 -3.62
CA ASN A 123 13.92 -12.09 -4.45
C ASN A 123 12.66 -11.68 -3.70
N VAL A 124 12.05 -10.62 -4.18
CA VAL A 124 10.72 -10.15 -3.78
C VAL A 124 9.89 -10.06 -5.05
N ILE A 125 8.67 -10.55 -5.00
CA ILE A 125 7.66 -10.41 -6.05
C ILE A 125 6.40 -9.83 -5.41
N SER A 126 5.81 -8.84 -6.05
CA SER A 126 4.51 -8.34 -5.63
C SER A 126 3.67 -7.96 -6.85
N PHE A 127 2.40 -8.22 -6.71
CA PHE A 127 1.38 -7.77 -7.65
C PHE A 127 0.23 -7.16 -6.86
N GLU A 128 -0.22 -6.00 -7.28
CA GLU A 128 -1.35 -5.30 -6.69
C GLU A 128 -2.29 -4.83 -7.80
N ASP A 129 -3.59 -5.13 -7.66
CA ASP A 129 -4.67 -4.63 -8.51
C ASP A 129 -5.72 -3.99 -7.61
N LYS A 130 -6.01 -2.71 -7.84
CA LYS A 130 -7.02 -1.94 -7.13
C LYS A 130 -7.94 -1.26 -8.12
N SER A 131 -9.23 -1.32 -7.85
CA SER A 131 -10.22 -0.52 -8.56
C SER A 131 -11.07 0.27 -7.57
N TYR A 132 -11.25 1.52 -7.88
CA TYR A 132 -12.16 2.41 -7.18
C TYR A 132 -13.26 2.84 -8.15
N VAL A 133 -14.51 2.71 -7.74
CA VAL A 133 -15.68 3.14 -8.51
C VAL A 133 -16.47 4.11 -7.65
N PHE A 134 -16.90 5.22 -8.24
CA PHE A 134 -17.90 6.13 -7.68
C PHE A 134 -19.04 6.23 -8.67
N GLU A 135 -20.24 6.01 -8.18
CA GLU A 135 -21.49 6.08 -8.95
C GLU A 135 -22.46 7.01 -8.29
N GLN A 136 -23.19 7.79 -9.11
CA GLN A 136 -24.31 8.60 -8.69
C GLN A 136 -25.27 8.80 -9.86
N ASP A 137 -26.54 8.45 -9.69
CA ASP A 137 -27.55 8.52 -10.77
C ASP A 137 -27.93 9.96 -11.10
N SER A 138 -28.05 10.80 -10.09
CA SER A 138 -28.42 12.22 -10.24
C SER A 138 -27.27 13.08 -9.68
N PRO A 139 -26.32 13.50 -10.54
CA PRO A 139 -25.14 14.23 -10.07
C PRO A 139 -25.51 15.47 -9.26
N PHE A 140 -24.90 15.60 -8.09
CA PHE A 140 -25.10 16.77 -7.24
C PHE A 140 -24.46 18.03 -7.84
N ASP A 141 -25.23 19.09 -7.97
CA ASP A 141 -24.78 20.34 -8.60
C ASP A 141 -23.55 20.96 -7.92
N GLY A 142 -23.34 20.69 -6.63
CA GLY A 142 -22.19 21.15 -5.86
C GLY A 142 -20.84 20.59 -6.32
N TYR A 143 -20.81 19.54 -7.13
CA TYR A 143 -19.57 19.05 -7.75
C TYR A 143 -19.07 19.94 -8.90
N GLY A 144 -19.85 20.95 -9.28
CA GLY A 144 -19.55 21.82 -10.41
C GLY A 144 -19.94 21.20 -11.76
N LYS A 145 -19.39 21.78 -12.85
CA LYS A 145 -19.71 21.30 -14.20
C LYS A 145 -19.16 19.91 -14.44
N SER A 146 -20.04 18.95 -14.65
CA SER A 146 -19.71 17.58 -15.01
C SER A 146 -19.76 17.38 -16.54
N TYR A 147 -18.91 16.51 -17.09
CA TYR A 147 -19.00 16.09 -18.49
C TYR A 147 -20.27 15.31 -18.83
N LYS A 148 -20.90 14.70 -17.83
CA LYS A 148 -22.16 13.98 -17.96
C LYS A 148 -23.19 14.63 -17.06
N THR A 149 -24.30 15.00 -17.64
CA THR A 149 -25.41 15.65 -16.95
C THR A 149 -26.46 14.66 -16.42
N SER A 150 -26.34 13.36 -16.76
CA SER A 150 -27.36 12.37 -16.48
C SER A 150 -26.98 11.32 -15.43
N ALA A 151 -25.72 11.01 -15.24
CA ALA A 151 -25.20 10.10 -14.22
C ALA A 151 -23.68 10.21 -14.11
N LEU A 152 -23.15 9.99 -12.93
CA LEU A 152 -21.72 9.85 -12.71
C LEU A 152 -21.36 8.36 -12.58
N HIS A 153 -20.33 7.95 -13.30
CA HIS A 153 -19.66 6.67 -13.14
C HIS A 153 -18.18 6.91 -13.34
N LYS A 154 -17.44 6.99 -12.26
CA LYS A 154 -16.00 7.24 -12.26
C LYS A 154 -15.26 6.04 -11.76
N THR A 155 -14.36 5.52 -12.56
CA THR A 155 -13.54 4.37 -12.22
C THR A 155 -12.07 4.74 -12.29
N GLY A 156 -11.37 4.56 -11.17
CA GLY A 156 -9.92 4.59 -11.10
C GLY A 156 -9.38 3.17 -10.95
N ARG A 157 -8.28 2.84 -11.59
CA ARG A 157 -7.62 1.53 -11.46
C ARG A 157 -6.12 1.68 -11.32
N LEU A 158 -5.54 0.88 -10.45
CA LEU A 158 -4.11 0.71 -10.27
C LEU A 158 -3.77 -0.77 -10.45
N GLU A 159 -2.85 -1.05 -11.37
CA GLU A 159 -2.18 -2.34 -11.49
C GLU A 159 -0.68 -2.07 -11.31
N ASP A 160 -0.06 -2.76 -10.37
CA ASP A 160 1.36 -2.63 -10.06
C ASP A 160 1.98 -4.02 -9.92
N PHE A 161 2.96 -4.31 -10.77
CA PHE A 161 3.76 -5.50 -10.69
C PHE A 161 5.20 -5.12 -10.38
N ASN A 162 5.77 -5.72 -9.35
CA ASN A 162 7.14 -5.49 -8.95
C ASN A 162 7.87 -6.82 -8.73
N ILE A 163 9.07 -6.94 -9.28
CA ILE A 163 10.00 -8.03 -9.01
C ILE A 163 11.39 -7.47 -8.74
N GLN A 164 12.01 -7.92 -7.66
CA GLN A 164 13.34 -7.49 -7.26
C GLN A 164 14.19 -8.70 -6.89
N GLY A 165 15.35 -8.81 -7.51
CA GLY A 165 16.41 -9.75 -7.10
C GLY A 165 17.48 -9.02 -6.29
N TYR A 166 17.99 -9.62 -5.22
CA TYR A 166 19.01 -9.00 -4.39
C TYR A 166 20.01 -10.00 -3.84
N THR A 167 21.16 -9.48 -3.49
CA THR A 167 22.19 -10.18 -2.70
C THR A 167 22.48 -9.39 -1.43
N ARG A 168 22.77 -10.08 -0.32
CA ARG A 168 23.14 -9.48 0.95
C ARG A 168 24.30 -10.23 1.57
N PHE A 169 25.37 -9.51 1.84
CA PHE A 169 26.52 -9.98 2.57
C PHE A 169 26.54 -9.41 3.98
N GLU A 170 26.64 -10.26 4.98
CA GLU A 170 26.70 -9.88 6.40
C GLU A 170 27.99 -10.40 7.01
N ASN A 171 28.71 -9.53 7.68
CA ASN A 171 29.95 -9.83 8.39
C ASN A 171 30.04 -8.99 9.68
N ASN A 172 30.53 -9.57 10.76
CA ASN A 172 30.64 -8.87 12.06
C ASN A 172 31.56 -7.64 12.02
N HIS A 173 32.60 -7.65 11.21
CA HIS A 173 33.56 -6.55 11.10
C HIS A 173 33.14 -5.48 10.11
N ILE A 174 32.58 -5.89 8.96
CA ILE A 174 32.22 -4.98 7.87
C ILE A 174 30.79 -4.44 8.05
N GLY A 175 29.87 -5.25 8.57
CA GLY A 175 28.45 -4.94 8.65
C GLY A 175 27.64 -5.69 7.59
N SER A 176 26.52 -5.12 7.19
CA SER A 176 25.62 -5.67 6.17
C SER A 176 25.66 -4.80 4.92
N LEU A 177 25.99 -5.39 3.78
CA LEU A 177 25.97 -4.78 2.47
C LEU A 177 24.95 -5.52 1.60
N SER A 178 24.03 -4.79 0.97
CA SER A 178 23.07 -5.38 0.02
C SER A 178 23.12 -4.63 -1.31
N ALA A 179 22.88 -5.36 -2.39
CA ALA A 179 22.67 -4.80 -3.72
C ALA A 179 21.44 -5.47 -4.35
N PHE A 180 20.69 -4.72 -5.15
CA PHE A 180 19.51 -5.22 -5.82
C PHE A 180 19.35 -4.68 -7.23
N VAL A 181 18.61 -5.45 -8.04
CA VAL A 181 18.04 -5.00 -9.31
C VAL A 181 16.55 -5.33 -9.27
N GLY A 182 15.74 -4.37 -9.66
CA GLY A 182 14.28 -4.47 -9.66
C GLY A 182 13.68 -4.07 -11.01
N TYR A 183 12.53 -4.65 -11.29
CA TYR A 183 11.66 -4.29 -12.40
C TYR A 183 10.28 -4.00 -11.86
N THR A 184 9.70 -2.88 -12.27
CA THR A 184 8.34 -2.48 -11.96
C THR A 184 7.58 -2.24 -13.26
N ASP A 185 6.36 -2.75 -13.36
CA ASP A 185 5.39 -2.43 -14.40
C ASP A 185 4.15 -1.85 -13.72
N TYR A 186 3.69 -0.69 -14.18
CA TYR A 186 2.56 -0.01 -13.57
C TYR A 186 1.56 0.46 -14.62
N ASN A 187 0.29 0.48 -14.23
CA ASN A 187 -0.82 0.98 -15.02
C ASN A 187 -1.83 1.66 -14.08
N TYR A 188 -1.81 2.98 -14.04
CA TYR A 188 -2.68 3.78 -13.18
C TYR A 188 -3.53 4.74 -14.01
N GLY A 189 -4.78 4.92 -13.63
CA GLY A 189 -5.64 5.97 -14.21
C GLY A 189 -7.11 5.62 -14.27
N TYR A 190 -7.79 6.25 -15.21
CA TYR A 190 -9.24 6.23 -15.34
C TYR A 190 -9.69 5.40 -16.57
N ASN A 191 -10.97 5.03 -16.59
CA ASN A 191 -11.53 4.31 -17.76
C ASN A 191 -11.95 5.26 -18.90
N SER A 192 -12.09 6.57 -18.61
CA SER A 192 -12.56 7.56 -19.58
C SER A 192 -11.41 8.43 -20.07
N VAL A 193 -11.30 8.60 -21.37
CA VAL A 193 -10.43 9.58 -22.02
C VAL A 193 -11.15 10.92 -22.05
N ILE A 194 -10.44 12.01 -21.78
CA ILE A 194 -10.95 13.36 -21.95
C ILE A 194 -10.51 13.86 -23.32
N ILE A 195 -11.48 14.22 -24.15
CA ILE A 195 -11.27 14.73 -25.50
C ILE A 195 -11.64 16.21 -25.53
N PHE A 196 -10.74 17.05 -26.06
CA PHE A 196 -10.96 18.46 -26.31
C PHE A 196 -10.88 18.74 -27.81
N ASP A 197 -11.26 19.94 -28.23
CA ASP A 197 -11.14 20.37 -29.61
C ASP A 197 -9.69 20.36 -30.11
N GLU A 198 -8.74 20.59 -29.22
CA GLU A 198 -7.29 20.67 -29.54
C GLU A 198 -6.51 19.40 -29.23
N GLY A 199 -7.16 18.33 -28.69
CA GLY A 199 -6.45 17.07 -28.35
C GLY A 199 -7.18 16.20 -27.33
N SER A 200 -6.45 15.25 -26.79
CA SER A 200 -6.96 14.35 -25.73
C SER A 200 -5.97 14.19 -24.59
N ILE A 201 -6.49 14.02 -23.39
CA ILE A 201 -5.69 13.61 -22.22
C ILE A 201 -5.78 12.10 -22.12
N ALA A 202 -4.62 11.42 -22.11
CA ALA A 202 -4.55 10.00 -21.90
C ALA A 202 -5.15 9.65 -20.53
N ASN A 203 -6.00 8.63 -20.52
CA ASN A 203 -6.69 8.19 -19.30
C ASN A 203 -5.82 7.28 -18.43
N ARG A 204 -4.67 6.80 -18.94
CA ARG A 204 -3.79 5.85 -18.27
C ARG A 204 -2.35 6.33 -18.28
N LEU A 205 -1.74 6.28 -17.10
CA LEU A 205 -0.32 6.37 -16.91
C LEU A 205 0.23 4.94 -16.83
N LYS A 206 0.86 4.50 -17.92
CA LYS A 206 1.44 3.16 -18.04
C LYS A 206 2.92 3.27 -18.27
N GLY A 207 3.66 2.34 -17.72
CA GLY A 207 5.07 2.29 -17.99
C GLY A 207 5.78 1.21 -17.20
N ASN A 208 7.07 1.17 -17.39
CA ASN A 208 7.94 0.26 -16.69
C ASN A 208 9.23 0.95 -16.24
N LEU A 209 9.85 0.38 -15.23
CA LEU A 209 11.10 0.86 -14.65
C LEU A 209 12.03 -0.31 -14.37
N VAL A 210 13.30 -0.14 -14.69
CA VAL A 210 14.38 -0.99 -14.18
C VAL A 210 15.22 -0.17 -13.23
N GLN A 211 15.37 -0.65 -12.01
CA GLN A 211 16.11 0.02 -10.95
C GLN A 211 17.27 -0.82 -10.46
N ALA A 212 18.36 -0.18 -10.07
CA ALA A 212 19.42 -0.80 -9.29
C ALA A 212 19.73 0.04 -8.06
N GLY A 213 20.08 -0.63 -6.99
CA GLY A 213 20.40 0.06 -5.76
C GLY A 213 21.26 -0.78 -4.83
N ALA A 214 21.75 -0.10 -3.77
CA ALA A 214 22.52 -0.73 -2.74
C ALA A 214 22.17 -0.12 -1.37
N SER A 215 22.39 -0.91 -0.33
CA SER A 215 22.27 -0.44 1.04
C SER A 215 23.41 -0.99 1.89
N TYR A 216 23.80 -0.20 2.89
CA TYR A 216 24.81 -0.55 3.86
C TYR A 216 24.32 -0.25 5.26
N LYS A 217 24.60 -1.17 6.18
CA LYS A 217 24.29 -0.98 7.61
C LYS A 217 25.41 -1.54 8.47
N LYS A 218 25.84 -0.79 9.45
CA LYS A 218 26.82 -1.20 10.45
C LYS A 218 26.42 -0.73 11.84
N THR A 219 26.48 -1.66 12.79
CA THR A 219 26.30 -1.33 14.21
C THR A 219 27.58 -1.66 14.97
N TYR A 220 28.07 -0.71 15.77
CA TYR A 220 29.25 -0.88 16.58
C TYR A 220 29.13 -0.09 17.88
N ARG A 221 29.19 -0.77 19.03
CA ARG A 221 29.19 -0.16 20.38
C ARG A 221 28.09 0.91 20.59
N GLY A 222 26.87 0.61 20.17
CA GLY A 222 25.73 1.54 20.28
C GLY A 222 25.64 2.58 19.17
N PHE A 223 26.65 2.66 18.31
CA PHE A 223 26.61 3.49 17.10
C PHE A 223 26.07 2.67 15.94
N GLU A 224 25.09 3.18 15.22
CA GLU A 224 24.54 2.61 14.00
C GLU A 224 24.74 3.59 12.86
N LEU A 225 25.31 3.12 11.76
CA LEU A 225 25.47 3.82 10.50
C LEU A 225 24.66 3.06 9.45
N PHE A 226 23.89 3.78 8.65
CA PHE A 226 23.22 3.22 7.49
C PHE A 226 23.28 4.18 6.30
N GLY A 227 23.23 3.60 5.11
CA GLY A 227 23.07 4.33 3.86
C GLY A 227 22.36 3.45 2.85
N GLN A 228 21.53 4.04 2.01
CA GLN A 228 20.89 3.36 0.90
C GLN A 228 20.67 4.32 -0.25
N GLY A 229 20.70 3.78 -1.46
CA GLY A 229 20.42 4.56 -2.66
C GLY A 229 19.99 3.65 -3.79
N ALA A 230 19.24 4.22 -4.72
CA ALA A 230 18.85 3.57 -5.95
C ALA A 230 18.75 4.58 -7.09
N ILE A 231 18.91 4.06 -8.30
CA ILE A 231 18.79 4.80 -9.55
C ILE A 231 17.88 4.01 -10.51
N ASN A 232 17.10 4.71 -11.31
CA ASN A 232 16.44 4.14 -12.46
C ASN A 232 17.46 4.00 -13.58
N ILE A 233 17.68 2.75 -14.05
CA ILE A 233 18.63 2.45 -15.13
C ILE A 233 17.96 2.65 -16.49
N SER A 234 16.67 2.30 -16.58
CA SER A 234 15.85 2.47 -17.78
C SER A 234 14.37 2.48 -17.41
N GLY A 235 13.54 2.97 -18.32
CA GLY A 235 12.09 3.03 -18.20
C GLY A 235 11.55 4.42 -18.45
N ASP A 236 10.29 4.63 -18.08
CA ASP A 236 9.53 5.83 -18.43
C ASP A 236 9.82 7.04 -17.53
N TYR A 237 10.51 6.84 -16.41
CA TYR A 237 10.88 7.90 -15.48
C TYR A 237 12.34 7.84 -15.10
N ASP A 238 12.98 8.99 -15.13
CA ASP A 238 14.25 9.20 -14.47
C ASP A 238 14.04 9.43 -12.98
N GLY A 239 14.86 8.81 -12.16
CA GLY A 239 14.78 8.96 -10.73
C GLY A 239 15.98 8.36 -10.02
N ASN A 240 16.36 9.03 -8.95
CA ASN A 240 17.33 8.51 -8.02
C ASN A 240 16.97 8.94 -6.60
N PHE A 241 17.41 8.18 -5.64
CA PHE A 241 17.37 8.61 -4.25
C PHE A 241 18.63 8.18 -3.53
N LEU A 242 19.02 8.98 -2.55
CA LEU A 242 20.07 8.67 -1.61
C LEU A 242 19.60 9.03 -0.20
N GLN A 243 19.74 8.08 0.71
CA GLN A 243 19.41 8.26 2.11
C GLN A 243 20.61 7.78 2.94
N ALA A 244 21.04 8.54 3.91
CA ALA A 244 22.08 8.12 4.83
C ALA A 244 21.79 8.66 6.23
N GLY A 245 22.22 7.94 7.23
CA GLY A 245 22.00 8.36 8.61
C GLY A 245 22.91 7.65 9.58
N ALA A 246 23.02 8.28 10.74
CA ALA A 246 23.76 7.75 11.87
C ALA A 246 22.93 7.91 13.14
N SER A 247 23.03 6.94 14.03
CA SER A 247 22.43 7.05 15.34
C SER A 247 23.35 6.50 16.43
N TYR A 248 23.22 7.03 17.63
CA TYR A 248 23.95 6.58 18.80
C TYR A 248 23.02 6.33 19.97
N LEU A 249 23.16 5.17 20.60
CA LEU A 249 22.40 4.77 21.76
C LEU A 249 23.22 5.01 23.04
N ILE A 250 22.80 6.01 23.84
CA ILE A 250 23.45 6.40 25.08
C ILE A 250 22.89 5.56 26.23
N LYS A 251 23.74 4.78 26.91
CA LYS A 251 23.41 3.98 28.10
C LYS A 251 22.14 3.14 27.97
N ASN A 252 21.82 2.69 26.74
CA ASN A 252 20.59 1.94 26.40
C ASN A 252 19.24 2.68 26.74
N ALA A 253 19.29 4.00 26.96
CA ALA A 253 18.12 4.77 27.38
C ALA A 253 17.73 5.89 26.39
N HIS A 254 18.72 6.53 25.76
CA HIS A 254 18.48 7.67 24.86
C HIS A 254 19.11 7.42 23.50
N LYS A 255 18.35 7.61 22.42
CA LYS A 255 18.83 7.51 21.05
C LYS A 255 18.90 8.91 20.42
N ILE A 256 20.08 9.28 19.94
CA ILE A 256 20.29 10.48 19.11
C ILE A 256 20.47 9.98 17.68
N SER A 257 19.77 10.59 16.72
CA SER A 257 19.89 10.24 15.30
C SER A 257 19.92 11.47 14.42
N ALA A 258 20.65 11.38 13.33
CA ALA A 258 20.68 12.33 12.23
C ALA A 258 20.51 11.56 10.92
N GLU A 259 19.75 12.11 10.01
CA GLU A 259 19.42 11.50 8.71
C GLU A 259 19.38 12.59 7.65
N ILE A 260 19.83 12.24 6.44
CA ILE A 260 19.74 13.05 5.22
C ILE A 260 19.06 12.20 4.14
N LYS A 261 18.20 12.86 3.37
CA LYS A 261 17.50 12.28 2.22
C LYS A 261 17.70 13.15 1.00
#